data_85166eb324e983639bbc072f6642fa87
#
_entry.id   85166eb324e983639bbc072f6642fa87
#
_cell.length_a   1.000
_cell.length_b   1.000
_cell.length_c   1.000
_cell.angle_alpha   90.00
_cell.angle_beta   90.00
_cell.angle_gamma   90.00
#
_symmetry.space_group_name_H-M   'P 1'
#
loop_
_entity.id
_entity.type
_entity.pdbx_description
1 polymer ?
#
loop_
_entity_poly.entity_id
_entity_poly.type
_entity_poly.pdbx_seq_one_letter_code
_entity_poly.pdbx_strand_id
1 'polypeptide(L)'
;MRSWEDSLQRLGLNSVDMLLIHDLDFWFNQNEQRVNFWLSQLYTSGWRALDELRSNGLIGAVGAGINETGMIPRFLDIVDVDFFLVALPYTLLDQEVLDNEFPLCQDRGVGVVIGAPFGSGILATGPVEGANYSYAPA
;
A
#
# COMPACT_ATOMS: atom_id res chain seq x y z
N MET A 1 5.99 9.74 -13.97
CA MET A 1 6.91 9.35 -15.06
C MET A 1 8.33 9.15 -14.56
N ARG A 2 9.07 10.18 -14.16
CA ARG A 2 10.49 10.04 -13.72
C ARG A 2 10.72 8.93 -12.68
N SER A 3 9.90 8.84 -11.64
CA SER A 3 10.04 7.82 -10.60
C SER A 3 9.89 6.39 -11.14
N TRP A 4 9.01 6.18 -12.12
CA TRP A 4 8.86 4.91 -12.81
C TRP A 4 10.09 4.58 -13.68
N GLU A 5 10.58 5.55 -14.46
CA GLU A 5 11.80 5.41 -15.28
C GLU A 5 13.02 5.09 -14.40
N ASP A 6 13.19 5.81 -13.28
CA ASP A 6 14.24 5.57 -12.31
C ASP A 6 14.14 4.16 -11.68
N SER A 7 12.93 3.65 -11.47
CA SER A 7 12.71 2.30 -10.95
C SER A 7 13.12 1.23 -11.97
N LEU A 8 12.73 1.38 -13.22
CA LEU A 8 13.17 0.49 -14.31
C LEU A 8 14.71 0.46 -14.43
N GLN A 9 15.33 1.64 -14.36
CA GLN A 9 16.79 1.75 -14.44
C GLN A 9 17.49 1.06 -13.27
N ARG A 10 16.98 1.25 -12.01
CA ARG A 10 17.55 0.58 -10.83
C ARG A 10 17.38 -0.93 -10.86
N LEU A 11 16.26 -1.41 -11.39
CA LEU A 11 15.97 -2.84 -11.53
C LEU A 11 16.70 -3.49 -12.71
N GLY A 12 17.19 -2.68 -13.67
CA GLY A 12 17.75 -3.19 -14.92
C GLY A 12 16.72 -3.87 -15.81
N LEU A 13 15.43 -3.45 -15.71
CA LEU A 13 14.33 -4.03 -16.45
C LEU A 13 13.80 -3.03 -17.49
N ASN A 14 13.20 -3.56 -18.56
CA ASN A 14 12.56 -2.76 -19.60
C ASN A 14 11.08 -2.46 -19.28
N SER A 15 10.46 -3.22 -18.38
CA SER A 15 9.06 -3.07 -17.97
C SER A 15 8.85 -3.62 -16.57
N VAL A 16 7.76 -3.19 -15.94
CA VAL A 16 7.17 -3.75 -14.72
C VAL A 16 5.68 -3.89 -14.93
N ASP A 17 5.07 -4.93 -14.36
CA ASP A 17 3.65 -5.20 -14.52
C ASP A 17 2.79 -4.39 -13.55
N MET A 18 3.32 -4.11 -12.36
CA MET A 18 2.60 -3.41 -11.29
C MET A 18 3.44 -2.28 -10.71
N LEU A 19 2.78 -1.18 -10.39
CA LEU A 19 3.40 -0.02 -9.75
C LEU A 19 2.60 0.36 -8.51
N LEU A 20 3.29 0.61 -7.39
CA LEU A 20 2.65 0.93 -6.11
C LEU A 20 2.99 2.35 -5.66
N ILE A 21 1.98 3.03 -5.12
CA ILE A 21 2.14 4.22 -4.27
C ILE A 21 2.60 3.71 -2.91
N HIS A 22 3.75 4.18 -2.43
CA HIS A 22 4.40 3.64 -1.24
C HIS A 22 4.21 4.56 -0.03
N ASP A 23 3.80 3.99 1.10
CA ASP A 23 3.77 4.63 2.43
C ASP A 23 3.11 6.02 2.48
N LEU A 24 2.02 6.20 1.73
CA LEU A 24 1.19 7.39 1.83
C LEU A 24 0.12 7.17 2.91
N ASP A 25 0.54 7.04 4.16
CA ASP A 25 -0.29 6.81 5.33
C ASP A 25 0.20 7.60 6.55
N PHE A 26 -0.59 7.59 7.63
CA PHE A 26 -0.22 8.28 8.87
C PHE A 26 0.91 7.55 9.58
N TRP A 27 0.93 6.21 9.53
CA TRP A 27 1.96 5.41 10.19
C TRP A 27 3.37 5.84 9.80
N PHE A 28 3.60 6.10 8.51
CA PHE A 28 4.89 6.59 8.01
C PHE A 28 5.08 8.09 8.19
N ASN A 29 4.06 8.89 7.86
CA ASN A 29 4.17 10.35 7.84
C ASN A 29 4.08 10.99 9.23
N GLN A 30 3.45 10.32 10.22
CA GLN A 30 3.24 10.78 11.59
C GLN A 30 2.60 12.18 11.68
N ASN A 31 1.88 12.59 10.64
CA ASN A 31 1.30 13.91 10.52
C ASN A 31 0.11 13.90 9.54
N GLU A 32 -1.09 14.08 10.06
CA GLU A 32 -2.33 14.03 9.29
C GLU A 32 -2.41 15.13 8.21
N GLN A 33 -1.89 16.32 8.48
CA GLN A 33 -1.86 17.40 7.48
C GLN A 33 -0.96 17.03 6.30
N ARG A 34 0.14 16.31 6.56
CA ARG A 34 1.04 15.82 5.54
C ARG A 34 0.40 14.71 4.71
N VAL A 35 -0.30 13.78 5.35
CA VAL A 35 -1.08 12.74 4.64
C VAL A 35 -2.11 13.38 3.72
N ASN A 36 -2.90 14.33 4.23
CA ASN A 36 -3.90 15.06 3.45
C ASN A 36 -3.29 15.83 2.28
N PHE A 37 -2.13 16.45 2.50
CA PHE A 37 -1.39 17.14 1.44
C PHE A 37 -1.01 16.16 0.32
N TRP A 38 -0.43 15.01 0.64
CA TRP A 38 -0.02 14.03 -0.36
C TRP A 38 -1.20 13.37 -1.07
N LEU A 39 -2.29 13.07 -0.37
CA LEU A 39 -3.54 12.59 -0.99
C LEU A 39 -4.09 13.64 -1.98
N SER A 40 -4.06 14.92 -1.63
CA SER A 40 -4.44 16.01 -2.53
C SER A 40 -3.54 16.08 -3.77
N GLN A 41 -2.22 15.94 -3.61
CA GLN A 41 -1.27 15.87 -4.74
C GLN A 41 -1.52 14.65 -5.62
N LEU A 42 -1.81 13.50 -5.01
CA LEU A 42 -2.19 12.30 -5.74
C LEU A 42 -3.44 12.56 -6.59
N TYR A 43 -4.51 13.06 -5.99
CA TYR A 43 -5.77 13.34 -6.66
C TYR A 43 -5.63 14.36 -7.80
N THR A 44 -4.94 15.47 -7.56
CA THR A 44 -4.87 16.59 -8.52
C THR A 44 -3.94 16.34 -9.71
N SER A 45 -2.86 15.59 -9.53
CA SER A 45 -1.85 15.41 -10.57
C SER A 45 -1.19 14.04 -10.63
N GLY A 46 -0.90 13.42 -9.48
CA GLY A 46 -0.16 12.17 -9.40
C GLY A 46 -0.89 11.01 -10.08
N TRP A 47 -2.19 10.90 -9.82
CA TRP A 47 -3.01 9.85 -10.38
C TRP A 47 -3.06 9.86 -11.92
N ARG A 48 -3.15 11.05 -12.52
CA ARG A 48 -3.14 11.16 -13.96
C ARG A 48 -1.91 10.51 -14.61
N ALA A 49 -0.72 10.69 -14.00
CA ALA A 49 0.50 10.08 -14.52
C ALA A 49 0.50 8.55 -14.39
N LEU A 50 -0.06 8.02 -13.29
CA LEU A 50 -0.18 6.58 -13.06
C LEU A 50 -1.21 5.96 -14.01
N ASP A 51 -2.35 6.60 -14.18
CA ASP A 51 -3.40 6.17 -15.09
C ASP A 51 -2.96 6.23 -16.57
N GLU A 52 -2.17 7.25 -16.96
CA GLU A 52 -1.54 7.30 -18.29
C GLU A 52 -0.60 6.11 -18.53
N LEU A 53 0.22 5.71 -17.55
CA LEU A 53 1.07 4.52 -17.66
C LEU A 53 0.25 3.26 -17.88
N ARG A 54 -0.82 3.08 -17.09
CA ARG A 54 -1.74 1.95 -17.17
C ARG A 54 -2.50 1.94 -18.50
N SER A 55 -3.11 3.06 -18.87
CA SER A 55 -3.94 3.20 -20.08
C SER A 55 -3.13 3.01 -21.37
N ASN A 56 -1.85 3.35 -21.37
CA ASN A 56 -0.94 3.12 -22.48
C ASN A 56 -0.31 1.71 -22.48
N GLY A 57 -0.68 0.84 -21.53
CA GLY A 57 -0.15 -0.52 -21.43
C GLY A 57 1.32 -0.61 -21.02
N LEU A 58 1.89 0.46 -20.44
CA LEU A 58 3.26 0.47 -19.95
C LEU A 58 3.38 -0.23 -18.57
N ILE A 59 2.28 -0.31 -17.85
CA ILE A 59 2.07 -1.14 -16.67
C ILE A 59 0.69 -1.80 -16.75
N GLY A 60 0.50 -2.92 -16.08
CA GLY A 60 -0.78 -3.65 -16.04
C GLY A 60 -1.69 -3.20 -14.90
N ALA A 61 -1.14 -2.76 -13.78
CA ALA A 61 -1.93 -2.37 -12.61
C ALA A 61 -1.24 -1.31 -11.76
N VAL A 62 -2.05 -0.50 -11.08
CA VAL A 62 -1.61 0.48 -10.07
C VAL A 62 -2.17 0.08 -8.71
N GLY A 63 -1.30 -0.01 -7.71
CA GLY A 63 -1.70 -0.27 -6.34
C GLY A 63 -1.23 0.78 -5.35
N ALA A 64 -1.56 0.57 -4.07
CA ALA A 64 -1.01 1.33 -2.97
C ALA A 64 -0.55 0.40 -1.84
N GLY A 65 0.61 0.67 -1.25
CA GLY A 65 1.11 0.00 -0.06
C GLY A 65 0.72 0.79 1.17
N ILE A 66 0.08 0.13 2.13
CA ILE A 66 -0.41 0.74 3.38
C ILE A 66 0.02 -0.09 4.59
N ASN A 67 0.19 0.57 5.75
CA ASN A 67 0.62 -0.04 6.99
C ASN A 67 -0.41 0.08 8.12
N GLU A 68 -1.55 0.70 7.88
CA GLU A 68 -2.58 0.93 8.90
C GLU A 68 -3.99 0.84 8.33
N THR A 69 -4.97 0.63 9.19
CA THR A 69 -6.40 0.71 8.86
C THR A 69 -6.83 2.16 8.59
N GLY A 70 -7.95 2.34 7.88
CA GLY A 70 -8.51 3.64 7.53
C GLY A 70 -7.97 4.24 6.23
N MET A 71 -6.90 3.70 5.66
CA MET A 71 -6.32 4.23 4.42
C MET A 71 -7.01 3.75 3.15
N ILE A 72 -7.49 2.51 3.12
CA ILE A 72 -8.18 1.94 1.94
C ILE A 72 -9.37 2.82 1.50
N PRO A 73 -10.33 3.17 2.37
CA PRO A 73 -11.43 4.04 1.95
C PRO A 73 -10.94 5.42 1.47
N ARG A 74 -9.93 6.00 2.10
CA ARG A 74 -9.39 7.31 1.67
C ARG A 74 -8.79 7.27 0.26
N PHE A 75 -8.13 6.19 -0.12
CA PHE A 75 -7.66 5.99 -1.49
C PHE A 75 -8.83 5.80 -2.45
N LEU A 76 -9.78 4.91 -2.12
CA LEU A 76 -10.91 4.58 -2.99
C LEU A 76 -11.91 5.73 -3.20
N ASP A 77 -11.89 6.74 -2.32
CA ASP A 77 -12.66 7.97 -2.47
C ASP A 77 -12.07 8.92 -3.52
N ILE A 78 -10.79 8.80 -3.84
CA ILE A 78 -10.09 9.77 -4.70
C ILE A 78 -9.45 9.18 -5.96
N VAL A 79 -9.14 7.88 -5.98
CA VAL A 79 -8.44 7.21 -7.09
C VAL A 79 -8.94 5.78 -7.30
N ASP A 80 -8.78 5.27 -8.51
CA ASP A 80 -9.23 3.96 -8.95
C ASP A 80 -8.05 2.97 -9.02
N VAL A 81 -7.55 2.58 -7.84
CA VAL A 81 -6.47 1.59 -7.74
C VAL A 81 -6.97 0.18 -8.02
N ASP A 82 -6.11 -0.65 -8.59
CA ASP A 82 -6.43 -2.04 -8.92
C ASP A 82 -6.23 -2.98 -7.71
N PHE A 83 -5.33 -2.62 -6.80
CA PHE A 83 -5.04 -3.46 -5.62
C PHE A 83 -4.39 -2.67 -4.49
N PHE A 84 -4.43 -3.23 -3.27
CA PHE A 84 -3.64 -2.79 -2.13
C PHE A 84 -2.64 -3.86 -1.70
N LEU A 85 -1.43 -3.42 -1.30
CA LEU A 85 -0.51 -4.21 -0.50
C LEU A 85 -0.68 -3.79 0.95
N VAL A 86 -1.29 -4.66 1.75
CA VAL A 86 -1.64 -4.40 3.15
C VAL A 86 -0.58 -5.05 4.04
N ALA A 87 0.29 -4.23 4.60
CA ALA A 87 1.33 -4.67 5.52
C ALA A 87 0.92 -4.33 6.96
N LEU A 88 1.05 -5.28 7.87
CA LEU A 88 0.72 -5.20 9.30
C LEU A 88 -0.77 -5.38 9.66
N PRO A 89 -1.78 -4.68 9.08
CA PRO A 89 -3.17 -4.76 9.57
C PRO A 89 -3.86 -6.12 9.34
N TYR A 90 -3.16 -7.09 8.73
CA TYR A 90 -3.69 -8.44 8.56
C TYR A 90 -2.65 -9.51 8.87
N THR A 91 -2.75 -10.09 10.06
CA THR A 91 -1.94 -11.21 10.54
C THR A 91 -2.83 -12.16 11.36
N LEU A 92 -2.27 -13.21 11.94
CA LEU A 92 -2.98 -14.04 12.93
C LEU A 92 -3.26 -13.28 14.25
N LEU A 93 -2.58 -12.16 14.50
CA LEU A 93 -2.72 -11.35 15.72
C LEU A 93 -3.60 -10.12 15.51
N ASP A 94 -3.71 -9.65 14.28
CA ASP A 94 -4.45 -8.46 13.93
C ASP A 94 -5.29 -8.73 12.67
N GLN A 95 -6.60 -8.48 12.74
CA GLN A 95 -7.56 -8.79 11.69
C GLN A 95 -8.60 -7.69 11.49
N GLU A 96 -8.35 -6.49 12.00
CA GLU A 96 -9.27 -5.34 11.95
C GLU A 96 -9.77 -5.01 10.53
N VAL A 97 -8.91 -5.19 9.52
CA VAL A 97 -9.26 -4.94 8.11
C VAL A 97 -10.40 -5.81 7.59
N LEU A 98 -10.70 -6.96 8.25
CA LEU A 98 -11.81 -7.84 7.87
C LEU A 98 -13.19 -7.23 8.15
N ASP A 99 -13.28 -6.28 9.09
CA ASP A 99 -14.57 -5.73 9.49
C ASP A 99 -15.18 -4.82 8.41
N ASN A 100 -14.34 -4.01 7.74
CA ASN A 100 -14.83 -3.01 6.80
C ASN A 100 -14.01 -2.91 5.51
N GLU A 101 -12.69 -2.95 5.58
CA GLU A 101 -11.82 -2.58 4.45
C GLU A 101 -11.72 -3.67 3.39
N PHE A 102 -11.56 -4.92 3.79
CA PHE A 102 -11.56 -6.03 2.83
C PHE A 102 -12.94 -6.27 2.19
N PRO A 103 -14.07 -6.19 2.92
CA PRO A 103 -15.38 -6.15 2.28
C PRO A 103 -15.52 -5.00 1.27
N LEU A 104 -15.04 -3.79 1.58
CA LEU A 104 -15.04 -2.67 0.65
C LEU A 104 -14.20 -2.95 -0.61
N CYS A 105 -13.01 -3.55 -0.47
CA CYS A 105 -12.21 -3.98 -1.61
C CYS A 105 -12.97 -5.00 -2.47
N GLN A 106 -13.61 -5.98 -1.85
CA GLN A 106 -14.40 -6.99 -2.55
C GLN A 106 -15.56 -6.36 -3.34
N ASP A 107 -16.29 -5.44 -2.72
CA ASP A 107 -17.42 -4.74 -3.37
C ASP A 107 -16.97 -3.86 -4.53
N ARG A 108 -15.77 -3.32 -4.48
CA ARG A 108 -15.18 -2.48 -5.54
C ARG A 108 -14.37 -3.28 -6.56
N GLY A 109 -14.19 -4.60 -6.38
CA GLY A 109 -13.38 -5.44 -7.26
C GLY A 109 -11.88 -5.15 -7.17
N VAL A 110 -11.41 -4.62 -6.04
CA VAL A 110 -10.01 -4.26 -5.79
C VAL A 110 -9.28 -5.43 -5.16
N GLY A 111 -8.12 -5.79 -5.71
CA GLY A 111 -7.30 -6.89 -5.20
C GLY A 111 -6.60 -6.55 -3.88
N VAL A 112 -6.25 -7.57 -3.11
CA VAL A 112 -5.47 -7.41 -1.87
C VAL A 112 -4.28 -8.36 -1.87
N VAL A 113 -3.11 -7.82 -1.60
CA VAL A 113 -1.86 -8.56 -1.36
C VAL A 113 -1.48 -8.36 0.10
N ILE A 114 -1.22 -9.44 0.81
CA ILE A 114 -0.83 -9.38 2.23
C ILE A 114 0.68 -9.27 2.34
N GLY A 115 1.14 -8.19 2.98
CA GLY A 115 2.52 -7.98 3.38
C GLY A 115 2.73 -8.26 4.88
N ALA A 116 3.96 -8.57 5.27
CA ALA A 116 4.37 -8.78 6.66
C ALA A 116 3.45 -9.71 7.50
N PRO A 117 2.99 -10.87 6.96
CA PRO A 117 1.99 -11.73 7.62
C PRO A 117 2.50 -12.34 8.94
N PHE A 118 3.81 -12.31 9.18
CA PHE A 118 4.43 -12.83 10.40
C PHE A 118 4.58 -11.78 11.53
N GLY A 119 3.99 -10.58 11.38
CA GLY A 119 4.01 -9.55 12.41
C GLY A 119 5.45 -9.19 12.85
N SER A 120 6.32 -8.83 11.88
CA SER A 120 7.75 -8.54 12.09
C SER A 120 8.57 -9.71 12.68
N GLY A 121 8.06 -10.94 12.54
CA GLY A 121 8.75 -12.16 12.94
C GLY A 121 8.20 -12.84 14.20
N ILE A 122 7.40 -12.17 15.03
CA ILE A 122 6.88 -12.74 16.27
C ILE A 122 6.06 -14.03 16.04
N LEU A 123 5.32 -14.10 14.94
CA LEU A 123 4.55 -15.31 14.59
C LEU A 123 5.42 -16.48 14.12
N ALA A 124 6.68 -16.22 13.77
CA ALA A 124 7.63 -17.26 13.40
C ALA A 124 8.46 -17.74 14.60
N THR A 125 8.83 -16.81 15.50
CA THR A 125 9.73 -17.11 16.65
C THR A 125 8.97 -17.33 17.95
N GLY A 126 7.73 -16.88 18.06
CA GLY A 126 7.03 -16.74 19.33
C GLY A 126 7.49 -15.50 20.13
N PRO A 127 6.87 -15.24 21.30
CA PRO A 127 7.17 -14.10 22.16
C PRO A 127 8.44 -14.38 23.01
N VAL A 128 9.58 -14.49 22.34
CA VAL A 128 10.89 -14.72 22.98
C VAL A 128 11.63 -13.40 23.18
N GLU A 129 12.68 -13.41 24.03
CA GLU A 129 13.54 -12.23 24.21
C GLU A 129 14.11 -11.78 22.84
N GLY A 130 13.98 -10.49 22.55
CA GLY A 130 14.40 -9.90 21.28
C GLY A 130 13.39 -10.06 20.12
N ALA A 131 12.21 -10.61 20.36
CA ALA A 131 11.14 -10.63 19.36
C ALA A 131 10.71 -9.20 19.01
N ASN A 132 10.28 -9.02 17.75
CA ASN A 132 9.72 -7.75 17.27
C ASN A 132 8.26 -7.95 16.86
N TYR A 133 7.44 -6.93 17.11
CA TYR A 133 6.07 -6.82 16.63
C TYR A 133 5.85 -5.43 16.05
N SER A 134 5.23 -5.36 14.88
CA SER A 134 4.96 -4.10 14.19
C SER A 134 6.20 -3.18 14.10
N TYR A 135 7.36 -3.76 13.74
CA TYR A 135 8.67 -3.09 13.61
C TYR A 135 9.24 -2.51 14.90
N ALA A 136 8.71 -2.87 16.06
CA ALA A 136 9.22 -2.47 17.36
C ALA A 136 9.58 -3.71 18.22
N PRO A 137 10.43 -3.58 19.22
CA PRO A 137 10.62 -4.63 20.21
C PRO A 137 9.29 -5.00 20.89
N ALA A 138 9.02 -6.29 20.97
CA ALA A 138 7.80 -6.81 21.57
C ALA A 138 7.85 -6.81 23.09
#